data_a5f16adce74bbc2531a20364d0233607
#
_entry.id   a5f16adce74bbc2531a20364d0233607
#
_cell.length_a   1.000
_cell.length_b   1.000
_cell.length_c   1.000
_cell.angle_alpha   90.00
_cell.angle_beta   90.00
_cell.angle_gamma   90.00
#
_symmetry.space_group_name_H-M   'P 1'
#
loop_
_entity.id
_entity.type
_entity.pdbx_description
1 polymer ?
#
loop_
_entity_poly.entity_id
_entity_poly.type
_entity_poly.pdbx_seq_one_letter_code
_entity_poly.pdbx_strand_id
1 'polypeptide(L)'
;MYSIADFDLTNIIHRQDGSYVATVKSSGVPYHIASDIDGHRHLLSSFLGYASAHPECVTEEQPYVPPVPTLEEVKAAKLSEINAAADRAIGTLTATYPDREISTFDKQESEARAYAADPTASTPLLSALAEARGISLPDLVERVLAKADAFAVASGSIIGQRQALEDRLDACTTLEDVQGITVNISMPGGGEA
;
A
#
# COMPACT_ATOMS: atom_id res chain seq x y z
N MET A 1 41.29 -25.57 3.79
CA MET A 1 40.85 -24.62 4.83
C MET A 1 41.75 -23.40 4.70
N TYR A 2 41.20 -22.22 4.58
CA TYR A 2 41.98 -20.97 4.46
C TYR A 2 42.66 -20.65 5.79
N SER A 3 43.85 -20.04 5.68
CA SER A 3 44.56 -19.36 6.76
C SER A 3 44.62 -17.85 6.49
N ILE A 4 44.98 -17.05 7.49
CA ILE A 4 45.08 -15.59 7.29
C ILE A 4 46.08 -15.20 6.20
N ALA A 5 47.10 -16.02 5.95
CA ALA A 5 48.11 -15.77 4.89
C ALA A 5 47.54 -15.87 3.48
N ASP A 6 46.40 -16.49 3.28
CA ASP A 6 45.75 -16.64 1.99
C ASP A 6 44.95 -15.41 1.57
N PHE A 7 44.86 -14.41 2.47
CA PHE A 7 44.11 -13.18 2.21
C PHE A 7 44.98 -11.96 1.96
N ASP A 8 44.46 -11.04 1.15
CA ASP A 8 45.01 -9.70 1.06
C ASP A 8 44.63 -8.94 2.33
N LEU A 9 45.64 -8.56 3.11
CA LEU A 9 45.46 -7.90 4.39
C LEU A 9 45.65 -6.37 4.33
N THR A 10 45.73 -5.81 3.13
CA THR A 10 45.86 -4.36 2.95
C THR A 10 44.52 -3.62 2.99
N ASN A 11 43.41 -4.35 2.78
CA ASN A 11 42.08 -3.78 2.82
C ASN A 11 41.11 -4.81 3.41
N ILE A 12 40.92 -4.74 4.71
CA ILE A 12 40.01 -5.59 5.49
C ILE A 12 38.79 -4.76 5.88
N ILE A 13 37.60 -5.29 5.65
CA ILE A 13 36.36 -4.64 6.10
C ILE A 13 35.92 -5.34 7.39
N HIS A 14 35.79 -4.57 8.47
CA HIS A 14 35.17 -5.02 9.71
C HIS A 14 33.71 -4.63 9.69
N ARG A 15 32.84 -5.62 9.83
CA ARG A 15 31.39 -5.45 9.73
C ARG A 15 30.77 -5.21 11.10
N GLN A 16 29.58 -4.62 11.12
CA GLN A 16 28.84 -4.29 12.35
C GLN A 16 28.47 -5.54 13.18
N ASP A 17 28.34 -6.70 12.54
CA ASP A 17 28.06 -7.98 13.20
C ASP A 17 29.34 -8.62 13.81
N GLY A 18 30.47 -7.95 13.77
CA GLY A 18 31.76 -8.43 14.25
C GLY A 18 32.46 -9.39 13.29
N SER A 19 31.93 -9.60 12.09
CA SER A 19 32.59 -10.38 11.03
C SER A 19 33.58 -9.55 10.23
N TYR A 20 34.42 -10.20 9.42
CA TYR A 20 35.36 -9.57 8.53
C TYR A 20 35.14 -9.98 7.08
N VAL A 21 35.45 -9.09 6.15
CA VAL A 21 35.54 -9.39 4.72
C VAL A 21 36.94 -9.03 4.24
N ALA A 22 37.60 -9.99 3.59
CA ALA A 22 38.91 -9.79 2.98
C ALA A 22 38.99 -10.54 1.65
N THR A 23 39.86 -10.07 0.75
CA THR A 23 40.02 -10.66 -0.58
C THR A 23 40.96 -11.86 -0.53
N VAL A 24 40.57 -13.01 -1.08
CA VAL A 24 41.43 -14.18 -1.23
C VAL A 24 42.48 -13.90 -2.33
N LYS A 25 43.77 -13.98 -1.99
CA LYS A 25 44.87 -13.69 -2.91
C LYS A 25 44.84 -14.50 -4.18
N SER A 26 44.51 -15.78 -4.09
CA SER A 26 44.56 -16.70 -5.23
C SER A 26 43.46 -16.49 -6.26
N SER A 27 42.30 -15.96 -5.83
CA SER A 27 41.10 -15.81 -6.67
C SER A 27 40.70 -14.37 -6.92
N GLY A 28 41.16 -13.44 -6.09
CA GLY A 28 40.71 -12.03 -6.14
C GLY A 28 39.27 -11.82 -5.66
N VAL A 29 38.64 -12.85 -5.05
CA VAL A 29 37.24 -12.81 -4.62
C VAL A 29 37.15 -12.41 -3.15
N PRO A 30 36.21 -11.49 -2.76
CA PRO A 30 35.92 -11.20 -1.37
C PRO A 30 35.40 -12.46 -0.66
N TYR A 31 35.84 -12.67 0.56
CA TYR A 31 35.46 -13.81 1.40
C TYR A 31 34.97 -13.32 2.76
N HIS A 32 33.81 -13.81 3.19
CA HIS A 32 33.20 -13.44 4.45
C HIS A 32 33.64 -14.38 5.56
N ILE A 33 34.16 -13.84 6.65
CA ILE A 33 34.69 -14.56 7.80
C ILE A 33 33.83 -14.20 9.01
N ALA A 34 32.99 -15.13 9.45
CA ALA A 34 32.03 -14.93 10.52
C ALA A 34 32.07 -16.08 11.55
N SER A 35 31.57 -15.83 12.76
CA SER A 35 31.57 -16.82 13.87
C SER A 35 30.57 -17.95 13.70
N ASP A 36 29.51 -17.72 12.92
CA ASP A 36 28.41 -18.65 12.64
C ASP A 36 28.70 -19.62 11.48
N ILE A 37 29.83 -19.46 10.80
CA ILE A 37 30.27 -20.34 9.72
C ILE A 37 31.21 -21.43 10.30
N ASP A 38 30.85 -22.67 10.08
CA ASP A 38 31.67 -23.83 10.52
C ASP A 38 33.09 -23.71 9.95
N GLY A 39 34.08 -23.90 10.86
CA GLY A 39 35.50 -23.81 10.55
C GLY A 39 36.06 -22.38 10.51
N HIS A 40 35.26 -21.33 10.59
CA HIS A 40 35.72 -19.94 10.57
C HIS A 40 36.20 -19.41 11.93
N ARG A 41 35.89 -20.07 13.06
CA ARG A 41 36.23 -19.58 14.41
C ARG A 41 37.71 -19.26 14.56
N HIS A 42 38.60 -20.16 14.09
CA HIS A 42 40.04 -19.96 14.17
C HIS A 42 40.50 -18.81 13.22
N LEU A 43 39.94 -18.77 12.02
CA LEU A 43 40.24 -17.74 11.05
C LEU A 43 39.79 -16.37 11.57
N LEU A 44 38.57 -16.26 12.11
CA LEU A 44 38.04 -15.04 12.73
C LEU A 44 38.94 -14.55 13.86
N SER A 45 39.42 -15.45 14.74
CA SER A 45 40.36 -15.09 15.81
C SER A 45 41.68 -14.54 15.25
N SER A 46 42.16 -15.11 14.14
CA SER A 46 43.36 -14.61 13.46
C SER A 46 43.17 -13.24 12.86
N PHE A 47 41.99 -12.97 12.23
CA PHE A 47 41.64 -11.65 11.70
C PHE A 47 41.49 -10.62 12.81
N LEU A 48 40.86 -10.97 13.94
CA LEU A 48 40.72 -10.10 15.09
C LEU A 48 42.09 -9.69 15.65
N GLY A 49 43.01 -10.65 15.78
CA GLY A 49 44.38 -10.37 16.24
C GLY A 49 45.17 -9.51 15.28
N TYR A 50 45.06 -9.76 13.97
CA TYR A 50 45.72 -8.95 12.95
C TYR A 50 45.12 -7.52 12.89
N ALA A 51 43.81 -7.37 12.87
CA ALA A 51 43.12 -6.09 12.85
C ALA A 51 43.47 -5.20 14.06
N SER A 52 43.61 -5.83 15.24
CA SER A 52 44.04 -5.11 16.44
C SER A 52 45.50 -4.60 16.37
N ALA A 53 46.35 -5.33 15.66
CA ALA A 53 47.74 -4.94 15.47
C ALA A 53 47.95 -3.99 14.32
N HIS A 54 47.08 -3.97 13.34
CA HIS A 54 47.16 -3.20 12.09
C HIS A 54 45.88 -2.43 11.78
N PRO A 55 45.44 -1.48 12.63
CA PRO A 55 44.17 -0.76 12.45
C PRO A 55 44.14 0.06 11.12
N GLU A 56 45.30 0.41 10.58
CA GLU A 56 45.44 1.10 9.30
C GLU A 56 45.01 0.28 8.08
N CYS A 57 44.92 -1.04 8.23
CA CYS A 57 44.48 -1.96 7.18
C CYS A 57 42.96 -2.29 7.28
N VAL A 58 42.29 -1.76 8.29
CA VAL A 58 40.89 -2.08 8.57
C VAL A 58 39.99 -0.89 8.24
N THR A 59 38.98 -1.16 7.44
CA THR A 59 37.87 -0.21 7.17
C THR A 59 36.64 -0.68 7.92
N GLU A 60 36.09 0.16 8.77
CA GLU A 60 34.82 -0.13 9.43
C GLU A 60 33.66 0.01 8.44
N GLU A 61 32.78 -1.00 8.42
CA GLU A 61 31.56 -0.92 7.62
C GLU A 61 30.67 0.22 8.14
N GLN A 62 30.36 1.15 7.24
CA GLN A 62 29.47 2.25 7.59
C GLN A 62 28.04 1.72 7.85
N PRO A 63 27.35 2.23 8.89
CA PRO A 63 25.95 1.91 9.11
C PRO A 63 25.13 2.19 7.83
N TYR A 64 24.26 1.23 7.49
CA TYR A 64 23.31 1.47 6.41
C TYR A 64 22.38 2.63 6.82
N VAL A 65 22.49 3.73 6.11
CA VAL A 65 21.57 4.86 6.22
C VAL A 65 20.56 4.73 5.08
N PRO A 66 19.29 4.45 5.37
CA PRO A 66 18.27 4.41 4.32
C PRO A 66 18.22 5.74 3.57
N PRO A 67 18.06 5.73 2.25
CA PRO A 67 17.89 6.97 1.50
C PRO A 67 16.67 7.73 2.04
N VAL A 68 16.81 9.03 2.19
CA VAL A 68 15.69 9.90 2.53
C VAL A 68 14.73 9.90 1.34
N PRO A 69 13.43 9.59 1.54
CA PRO A 69 12.49 9.57 0.44
C PRO A 69 12.33 10.97 -0.17
N THR A 70 12.20 11.01 -1.47
CA THR A 70 11.95 12.25 -2.21
C THR A 70 10.53 12.76 -1.97
N LEU A 71 10.28 14.05 -2.23
CA LEU A 71 8.94 14.62 -2.13
C LEU A 71 7.93 13.86 -3.02
N GLU A 72 8.34 13.49 -4.22
CA GLU A 72 7.49 12.73 -5.17
C GLU A 72 7.12 11.34 -4.61
N GLU A 73 8.06 10.62 -4.02
CA GLU A 73 7.78 9.31 -3.41
C GLU A 73 6.82 9.42 -2.24
N VAL A 74 6.97 10.46 -1.40
CA VAL A 74 6.08 10.68 -0.26
C VAL A 74 4.68 11.12 -0.73
N LYS A 75 4.58 11.97 -1.76
CA LYS A 75 3.31 12.32 -2.40
C LYS A 75 2.62 11.10 -2.99
N ALA A 76 3.33 10.25 -3.71
CA ALA A 76 2.77 9.02 -4.30
C ALA A 76 2.22 8.07 -3.22
N ALA A 77 2.96 7.90 -2.12
CA ALA A 77 2.51 7.11 -0.98
C ALA A 77 1.24 7.70 -0.33
N LYS A 78 1.20 9.03 -0.14
CA LYS A 78 0.03 9.71 0.43
C LYS A 78 -1.19 9.63 -0.49
N LEU A 79 -1.01 9.77 -1.80
CA LEU A 79 -2.09 9.59 -2.78
C LEU A 79 -2.67 8.16 -2.73
N SER A 80 -1.80 7.16 -2.59
CA SER A 80 -2.24 5.77 -2.42
C SER A 80 -3.07 5.59 -1.14
N GLU A 81 -2.67 6.24 -0.02
CA GLU A 81 -3.43 6.25 1.23
C GLU A 81 -4.82 6.88 1.06
N ILE A 82 -4.90 8.03 0.38
CA ILE A 82 -6.14 8.76 0.07
C ILE A 82 -7.09 7.88 -0.76
N ASN A 83 -6.58 7.30 -1.85
CA ASN A 83 -7.38 6.44 -2.72
C ASN A 83 -7.88 5.20 -1.99
N ALA A 84 -7.03 4.54 -1.21
CA ALA A 84 -7.43 3.38 -0.43
C ALA A 84 -8.49 3.71 0.66
N ALA A 85 -8.46 4.92 1.22
CA ALA A 85 -9.48 5.38 2.17
C ALA A 85 -10.83 5.59 1.47
N ALA A 86 -10.83 6.21 0.29
CA ALA A 86 -12.03 6.40 -0.52
C ALA A 86 -12.63 5.06 -0.99
N ASP A 87 -11.80 4.15 -1.49
CA ASP A 87 -12.24 2.81 -1.91
C ASP A 87 -12.88 2.03 -0.77
N ARG A 88 -12.28 2.06 0.43
CA ARG A 88 -12.88 1.43 1.62
C ARG A 88 -14.23 2.05 1.96
N ALA A 89 -14.34 3.38 1.94
CA ALA A 89 -15.58 4.07 2.25
C ALA A 89 -16.69 3.74 1.24
N ILE A 90 -16.41 3.77 -0.06
CA ILE A 90 -17.36 3.39 -1.12
C ILE A 90 -17.73 1.91 -1.01
N GLY A 91 -16.75 1.05 -0.74
CA GLY A 91 -16.97 -0.38 -0.57
C GLY A 91 -17.97 -0.72 0.52
N THR A 92 -18.07 0.09 1.59
CA THR A 92 -19.06 -0.13 2.65
C THR A 92 -20.50 0.05 2.19
N LEU A 93 -20.75 0.87 1.14
CA LEU A 93 -22.09 1.11 0.58
C LEU A 93 -22.67 -0.15 -0.06
N THR A 94 -21.84 -1.04 -0.55
CA THR A 94 -22.25 -2.26 -1.27
C THR A 94 -21.86 -3.54 -0.53
N ALA A 95 -21.21 -3.46 0.64
CA ALA A 95 -20.63 -4.60 1.36
C ALA A 95 -21.62 -5.73 1.73
N THR A 96 -22.92 -5.42 1.78
CA THR A 96 -23.97 -6.40 2.12
C THR A 96 -24.54 -7.13 0.90
N TYR A 97 -24.11 -6.76 -0.31
CA TYR A 97 -24.62 -7.34 -1.56
C TYR A 97 -23.59 -8.28 -2.18
N PRO A 98 -24.02 -9.41 -2.79
CA PRO A 98 -23.15 -10.24 -3.60
C PRO A 98 -22.61 -9.46 -4.83
N ASP A 99 -21.35 -9.69 -5.20
CA ASP A 99 -20.70 -9.01 -6.35
C ASP A 99 -21.50 -9.11 -7.65
N ARG A 100 -22.12 -10.27 -7.88
CA ARG A 100 -22.94 -10.50 -9.08
C ARG A 100 -24.24 -9.70 -9.07
N GLU A 101 -24.79 -9.41 -7.89
CA GLU A 101 -25.95 -8.54 -7.75
C GLU A 101 -25.55 -7.08 -8.00
N ILE A 102 -24.43 -6.63 -7.44
CA ILE A 102 -23.90 -5.27 -7.67
C ILE A 102 -23.76 -4.97 -9.15
N SER A 103 -23.30 -5.94 -9.96
CA SER A 103 -23.16 -5.80 -11.41
C SER A 103 -24.48 -5.54 -12.17
N THR A 104 -25.62 -5.68 -11.49
CA THR A 104 -26.96 -5.41 -12.07
C THR A 104 -27.53 -4.05 -11.66
N PHE A 105 -26.93 -3.32 -10.75
CA PHE A 105 -27.49 -2.10 -10.16
C PHE A 105 -27.75 -1.02 -11.20
N ASP A 106 -26.82 -0.77 -12.12
CA ASP A 106 -27.00 0.20 -13.21
C ASP A 106 -28.22 -0.14 -14.07
N LYS A 107 -28.42 -1.45 -14.33
CA LYS A 107 -29.58 -1.91 -15.09
C LYS A 107 -30.87 -1.77 -14.32
N GLN A 108 -30.87 -2.06 -13.02
CA GLN A 108 -32.03 -1.88 -12.15
C GLN A 108 -32.42 -0.39 -12.10
N GLU A 109 -31.44 0.50 -11.87
CA GLU A 109 -31.68 1.95 -11.87
C GLU A 109 -32.20 2.45 -13.20
N SER A 110 -31.59 2.06 -14.33
CA SER A 110 -32.00 2.46 -15.67
C SER A 110 -33.47 2.05 -15.95
N GLU A 111 -33.85 0.83 -15.61
CA GLU A 111 -35.23 0.36 -15.76
C GLU A 111 -36.20 1.09 -14.81
N ALA A 112 -35.77 1.35 -13.58
CA ALA A 112 -36.60 2.10 -12.62
C ALA A 112 -36.86 3.53 -13.07
N ARG A 113 -35.86 4.24 -13.56
CA ARG A 113 -36.00 5.61 -14.10
C ARG A 113 -36.87 5.63 -15.37
N ALA A 114 -36.71 4.64 -16.26
CA ALA A 114 -37.55 4.51 -17.44
C ALA A 114 -39.02 4.29 -17.06
N TYR A 115 -39.30 3.39 -16.12
CA TYR A 115 -40.66 3.12 -15.62
C TYR A 115 -41.28 4.33 -14.93
N ALA A 116 -40.51 5.06 -14.14
CA ALA A 116 -41.00 6.27 -13.48
C ALA A 116 -41.37 7.38 -14.48
N ALA A 117 -40.68 7.44 -15.62
CA ALA A 117 -41.00 8.38 -16.70
C ALA A 117 -42.19 7.90 -17.58
N ASP A 118 -42.27 6.59 -17.83
CA ASP A 118 -43.34 5.95 -18.61
C ASP A 118 -43.65 4.55 -18.02
N PRO A 119 -44.82 4.39 -17.35
CA PRO A 119 -45.21 3.10 -16.78
C PRO A 119 -45.37 1.95 -17.79
N THR A 120 -45.34 2.25 -19.10
CA THR A 120 -45.36 1.25 -20.17
C THR A 120 -44.00 0.80 -20.63
N ALA A 121 -42.92 1.42 -20.10
CA ALA A 121 -41.55 1.06 -20.41
C ALA A 121 -41.21 -0.39 -20.08
N SER A 122 -40.38 -1.00 -20.92
CA SER A 122 -39.94 -2.39 -20.69
C SER A 122 -38.93 -2.48 -19.55
N THR A 123 -39.28 -3.30 -18.53
CA THR A 123 -38.48 -3.48 -17.31
C THR A 123 -38.26 -4.97 -17.00
N PRO A 124 -37.62 -5.73 -17.88
CA PRO A 124 -37.56 -7.20 -17.75
C PRO A 124 -36.88 -7.65 -16.45
N LEU A 125 -35.81 -6.96 -16.02
CA LEU A 125 -35.09 -7.30 -14.79
C LEU A 125 -35.95 -6.98 -13.56
N LEU A 126 -36.48 -5.76 -13.49
CA LEU A 126 -37.34 -5.37 -12.34
C LEU A 126 -38.65 -6.16 -12.27
N SER A 127 -39.23 -6.47 -13.42
CA SER A 127 -40.46 -7.32 -13.45
C SER A 127 -40.19 -8.71 -12.90
N ALA A 128 -39.11 -9.37 -13.30
CA ALA A 128 -38.70 -10.66 -12.77
C ALA A 128 -38.37 -10.59 -11.26
N LEU A 129 -37.71 -9.55 -10.81
CA LEU A 129 -37.42 -9.33 -9.39
C LEU A 129 -38.67 -9.09 -8.57
N ALA A 130 -39.63 -8.31 -9.05
CA ALA A 130 -40.90 -8.04 -8.37
C ALA A 130 -41.74 -9.31 -8.22
N GLU A 131 -41.82 -10.10 -9.31
CA GLU A 131 -42.50 -11.38 -9.33
C GLU A 131 -41.90 -12.35 -8.31
N ALA A 132 -40.57 -12.57 -8.38
CA ALA A 132 -39.86 -13.47 -7.48
C ALA A 132 -39.97 -13.10 -6.00
N ARG A 133 -40.09 -11.80 -5.70
CA ARG A 133 -40.27 -11.27 -4.32
C ARG A 133 -41.71 -11.17 -3.86
N GLY A 134 -42.68 -11.35 -4.74
CA GLY A 134 -44.11 -11.21 -4.44
C GLY A 134 -44.48 -9.76 -4.07
N ILE A 135 -43.87 -8.76 -4.66
CA ILE A 135 -44.15 -7.32 -4.47
C ILE A 135 -44.60 -6.69 -5.77
N SER A 136 -45.29 -5.54 -5.71
CA SER A 136 -45.66 -4.83 -6.90
C SER A 136 -44.46 -4.18 -7.61
N LEU A 137 -44.47 -4.10 -8.93
CA LEU A 137 -43.44 -3.44 -9.70
C LEU A 137 -43.25 -1.94 -9.31
N PRO A 138 -44.32 -1.14 -9.12
CA PRO A 138 -44.19 0.23 -8.63
C PRO A 138 -43.47 0.33 -7.28
N ASP A 139 -43.80 -0.53 -6.31
CA ASP A 139 -43.13 -0.54 -4.99
C ASP A 139 -41.64 -0.91 -5.10
N LEU A 140 -41.32 -1.81 -6.04
CA LEU A 140 -39.90 -2.14 -6.29
C LEU A 140 -39.16 -0.97 -6.93
N VAL A 141 -39.73 -0.31 -7.91
CA VAL A 141 -39.20 0.87 -8.60
C VAL A 141 -38.91 1.98 -7.59
N GLU A 142 -39.85 2.31 -6.70
CA GLU A 142 -39.63 3.33 -5.66
C GLU A 142 -38.44 2.99 -4.77
N ARG A 143 -38.32 1.73 -4.31
CA ARG A 143 -37.22 1.27 -3.47
C ARG A 143 -35.86 1.32 -4.21
N VAL A 144 -35.84 0.97 -5.50
CA VAL A 144 -34.62 1.01 -6.31
C VAL A 144 -34.15 2.46 -6.48
N LEU A 145 -35.06 3.37 -6.84
CA LEU A 145 -34.75 4.79 -7.00
C LEU A 145 -34.25 5.43 -5.71
N ALA A 146 -34.92 5.17 -4.59
CA ALA A 146 -34.50 5.68 -3.28
C ALA A 146 -33.07 5.22 -2.91
N LYS A 147 -32.74 3.95 -3.19
CA LYS A 147 -31.39 3.41 -2.96
C LYS A 147 -30.36 3.99 -3.91
N ALA A 148 -30.69 4.12 -5.19
CA ALA A 148 -29.79 4.69 -6.19
C ALA A 148 -29.47 6.17 -5.87
N ASP A 149 -30.48 6.96 -5.50
CA ASP A 149 -30.26 8.36 -5.12
C ASP A 149 -29.44 8.49 -3.83
N ALA A 150 -29.69 7.65 -2.83
CA ALA A 150 -28.89 7.60 -1.60
C ALA A 150 -27.43 7.22 -1.88
N PHE A 151 -27.21 6.22 -2.75
CA PHE A 151 -25.86 5.80 -3.18
C PHE A 151 -25.14 6.93 -3.94
N ALA A 152 -25.83 7.63 -4.84
CA ALA A 152 -25.26 8.74 -5.58
C ALA A 152 -24.80 9.89 -4.66
N VAL A 153 -25.61 10.24 -3.66
CA VAL A 153 -25.24 11.27 -2.67
C VAL A 153 -24.05 10.82 -1.82
N ALA A 154 -24.07 9.59 -1.33
CA ALA A 154 -23.01 9.07 -0.47
C ALA A 154 -21.68 8.95 -1.25
N SER A 155 -21.71 8.33 -2.42
CA SER A 155 -20.50 8.17 -3.26
C SER A 155 -19.96 9.51 -3.75
N GLY A 156 -20.82 10.43 -4.15
CA GLY A 156 -20.43 11.79 -4.53
C GLY A 156 -19.73 12.55 -3.40
N SER A 157 -20.21 12.41 -2.17
CA SER A 157 -19.57 13.01 -0.99
C SER A 157 -18.18 12.40 -0.73
N ILE A 158 -18.04 11.08 -0.82
CA ILE A 158 -16.74 10.40 -0.63
C ILE A 158 -15.75 10.80 -1.71
N ILE A 159 -16.18 10.82 -2.99
CA ILE A 159 -15.35 11.24 -4.11
C ILE A 159 -14.91 12.71 -3.96
N GLY A 160 -15.80 13.58 -3.54
CA GLY A 160 -15.49 15.00 -3.29
C GLY A 160 -14.44 15.17 -2.18
N GLN A 161 -14.55 14.40 -1.08
CA GLN A 161 -13.54 14.41 -0.01
C GLN A 161 -12.18 13.91 -0.51
N ARG A 162 -12.16 12.85 -1.33
CA ARG A 162 -10.94 12.32 -1.96
C ARG A 162 -10.27 13.39 -2.83
N GLN A 163 -11.03 14.02 -3.71
CA GLN A 163 -10.52 15.07 -4.61
C GLN A 163 -9.99 16.28 -3.83
N ALA A 164 -10.69 16.71 -2.78
CA ALA A 164 -10.22 17.80 -1.94
C ALA A 164 -8.88 17.47 -1.21
N LEU A 165 -8.66 16.20 -0.83
CA LEU A 165 -7.39 15.76 -0.28
C LEU A 165 -6.28 15.70 -1.36
N GLU A 166 -6.62 15.28 -2.58
CA GLU A 166 -5.72 15.28 -3.74
C GLU A 166 -5.27 16.71 -4.10
N ASP A 167 -6.19 17.67 -4.20
CA ASP A 167 -5.88 19.08 -4.43
C ASP A 167 -4.93 19.64 -3.38
N ARG A 168 -5.15 19.29 -2.09
CA ARG A 168 -4.25 19.69 -1.00
C ARG A 168 -2.87 19.06 -1.15
N LEU A 169 -2.81 17.79 -1.54
CA LEU A 169 -1.56 17.07 -1.77
C LEU A 169 -0.76 17.68 -2.92
N ASP A 170 -1.44 18.05 -4.00
CA ASP A 170 -0.81 18.68 -5.15
C ASP A 170 -0.19 20.04 -4.80
N ALA A 171 -0.84 20.79 -3.93
CA ALA A 171 -0.35 22.08 -3.43
C ALA A 171 0.86 21.96 -2.48
N CYS A 172 1.18 20.78 -1.94
CA CYS A 172 2.33 20.58 -1.04
C CYS A 172 3.65 20.80 -1.78
N THR A 173 4.56 21.53 -1.15
CA THR A 173 5.90 21.81 -1.71
C THR A 173 7.02 21.23 -0.84
N THR A 174 6.71 20.77 0.37
CA THR A 174 7.67 20.19 1.32
C THR A 174 7.20 18.83 1.84
N LEU A 175 8.13 18.04 2.39
CA LEU A 175 7.79 16.78 3.05
C LEU A 175 6.88 17.00 4.27
N GLU A 176 7.11 18.10 5.00
CA GLU A 176 6.33 18.47 6.18
C GLU A 176 4.87 18.78 5.80
N ASP A 177 4.64 19.49 4.69
CA ASP A 177 3.29 19.76 4.17
C ASP A 177 2.53 18.45 3.92
N VAL A 178 3.18 17.48 3.26
CA VAL A 178 2.57 16.17 2.95
C VAL A 178 2.27 15.37 4.22
N GLN A 179 3.18 15.40 5.19
CA GLN A 179 2.97 14.73 6.49
C GLN A 179 1.83 15.37 7.30
N GLY A 180 1.59 16.67 7.13
CA GLY A 180 0.48 17.39 7.74
C GLY A 180 -0.91 17.05 7.18
N ILE A 181 -0.99 16.29 6.05
CA ILE A 181 -2.28 15.85 5.51
C ILE A 181 -2.79 14.65 6.30
N THR A 182 -3.87 14.88 7.04
CA THR A 182 -4.64 13.80 7.68
C THR A 182 -5.67 13.26 6.71
N VAL A 183 -5.63 11.96 6.45
CA VAL A 183 -6.58 11.28 5.57
C VAL A 183 -7.76 10.77 6.40
N ASN A 184 -8.87 11.48 6.31
CA ASN A 184 -10.12 11.09 6.93
C ASN A 184 -11.25 11.27 5.91
N ILE A 185 -11.85 10.16 5.47
CA ILE A 185 -12.98 10.13 4.54
C ILE A 185 -14.15 9.47 5.27
N SER A 186 -15.21 10.23 5.47
CA SER A 186 -16.39 9.82 6.23
C SER A 186 -17.64 9.74 5.36
N MET A 187 -18.58 8.90 5.78
CA MET A 187 -19.92 8.82 5.19
C MET A 187 -20.72 10.08 5.50
N PRO A 188 -21.49 10.62 4.53
CA PRO A 188 -22.41 11.72 4.82
C PRO A 188 -23.44 11.28 5.85
N GLY A 189 -23.61 12.05 6.91
CA GLY A 189 -24.55 11.76 8.00
C GLY A 189 -24.01 10.90 9.15
N GLY A 190 -22.76 10.43 9.07
CA GLY A 190 -22.04 9.83 10.20
C GLY A 190 -21.44 10.93 11.08
N GLY A 191 -22.25 11.61 11.85
CA GLY A 191 -21.80 12.39 13.00
C GLY A 191 -21.18 11.46 14.04
N GLU A 192 -20.10 11.90 14.67
CA GLU A 192 -19.44 11.20 15.78
C GLU A 192 -20.47 10.66 16.77
N ALA A 193 -20.40 9.35 17.03
CA ALA A 193 -21.08 8.74 18.16
C ALA A 193 -20.17 8.76 19.38
#